data_3783bdc578fd57b346047fee33a80113
#
_entry.id   3783bdc578fd57b346047fee33a80113
#
_cell.length_a   1.000
_cell.length_b   1.000
_cell.length_c   1.000
_cell.angle_alpha   90.00
_cell.angle_beta   90.00
_cell.angle_gamma   90.00
#
_symmetry.space_group_name_H-M   'P 1'
#
loop_
_entity.id
_entity.type
_entity.pdbx_description
1 polymer ?
#
loop_
_entity_poly.entity_id
_entity_poly.type
_entity_poly.pdbx_seq_one_letter_code
_entity_poly.pdbx_strand_id
1 'polypeptide(L)'
;VASARVSTASRTVATVAKMGYTGVELAGYGNLDAKGAKAALDAAGLKVSGTHAGIDALRGSFDTVVNDALLFGTRHVICPWWHPGQYLSAAACSRIGEELGGIGAALRAFGLQLSFHNHSGEMKVVEGRTVFDWMLSAAAPRDLCAELDVYWAHVGGVPPEKFIHDHGTRVRLLHLKDEKEIGQPGTDAEKDTL
;
A
#
# COMPACT_ATOMS: atom_id res chain seq x y z
N VAL A 1 34.24 -16.45 -18.32
CA VAL A 1 33.06 -15.57 -18.28
C VAL A 1 32.16 -16.14 -17.19
N ALA A 2 32.13 -15.53 -16.01
CA ALA A 2 31.26 -15.95 -14.93
C ALA A 2 29.79 -15.70 -15.36
N SER A 3 29.02 -16.75 -15.56
CA SER A 3 27.56 -16.67 -15.75
C SER A 3 26.94 -16.16 -14.45
N ALA A 4 26.69 -14.86 -14.35
CA ALA A 4 25.94 -14.27 -13.26
C ALA A 4 24.54 -14.91 -13.27
N ARG A 5 24.19 -15.67 -12.22
CA ARG A 5 22.82 -16.20 -12.06
C ARG A 5 21.89 -15.01 -11.95
N VAL A 6 20.99 -14.84 -12.91
CA VAL A 6 19.94 -13.81 -12.86
C VAL A 6 19.11 -14.05 -11.61
N SER A 7 18.93 -13.04 -10.77
CA SER A 7 18.18 -13.14 -9.51
C SER A 7 16.73 -13.51 -9.77
N THR A 8 16.06 -14.12 -8.78
CA THR A 8 14.62 -14.45 -8.86
C THR A 8 13.79 -13.20 -9.11
N ALA A 9 14.06 -12.11 -8.39
CA ALA A 9 13.39 -10.83 -8.57
C ALA A 9 13.56 -10.28 -10.00
N SER A 10 14.79 -10.30 -10.56
CA SER A 10 15.02 -9.86 -11.94
C SER A 10 14.24 -10.68 -12.97
N ARG A 11 14.10 -12.00 -12.76
CA ARG A 11 13.26 -12.86 -13.64
C ARG A 11 11.79 -12.52 -13.54
N THR A 12 11.28 -12.27 -12.33
CA THR A 12 9.89 -11.84 -12.10
C THR A 12 9.60 -10.55 -12.83
N VAL A 13 10.45 -9.53 -12.65
CA VAL A 13 10.35 -8.22 -13.32
C VAL A 13 10.30 -8.38 -14.85
N ALA A 14 11.23 -9.15 -15.42
CA ALA A 14 11.25 -9.42 -16.87
C ALA A 14 10.00 -10.16 -17.36
N THR A 15 9.43 -11.05 -16.55
CA THR A 15 8.19 -11.77 -16.89
C THR A 15 7.00 -10.83 -16.89
N VAL A 16 6.87 -9.97 -15.88
CA VAL A 16 5.80 -8.95 -15.79
C VAL A 16 5.83 -8.01 -17.01
N ALA A 17 7.02 -7.56 -17.41
CA ALA A 17 7.16 -6.74 -18.61
C ALA A 17 6.71 -7.48 -19.88
N LYS A 18 7.05 -8.78 -20.03
CA LYS A 18 6.59 -9.60 -21.16
C LYS A 18 5.08 -9.83 -21.20
N MET A 19 4.40 -9.74 -20.05
CA MET A 19 2.94 -9.79 -19.97
C MET A 19 2.26 -8.50 -20.45
N GLY A 20 3.05 -7.45 -20.75
CA GLY A 20 2.55 -6.17 -21.25
C GLY A 20 2.27 -5.11 -20.18
N TYR A 21 2.62 -5.37 -18.93
CA TYR A 21 2.54 -4.33 -17.90
C TYR A 21 3.57 -3.24 -18.16
N THR A 22 3.20 -2.00 -17.89
CA THR A 22 4.06 -0.82 -18.08
C THR A 22 4.65 -0.31 -16.76
N GLY A 23 4.16 -0.83 -15.64
CA GLY A 23 4.63 -0.48 -14.30
C GLY A 23 4.30 -1.56 -13.28
N VAL A 24 4.88 -1.40 -12.11
CA VAL A 24 4.70 -2.29 -10.95
C VAL A 24 4.58 -1.47 -9.68
N GLU A 25 3.91 -2.01 -8.69
CA GLU A 25 4.00 -1.57 -7.32
C GLU A 25 4.94 -2.50 -6.55
N LEU A 26 5.79 -1.91 -5.69
CA LEU A 26 6.82 -2.65 -4.99
C LEU A 26 6.38 -2.97 -3.56
N ALA A 27 6.13 -4.24 -3.28
CA ALA A 27 5.93 -4.79 -1.94
C ALA A 27 7.24 -5.38 -1.36
N GLY A 28 8.37 -4.71 -1.67
CA GLY A 28 9.72 -5.15 -1.33
C GLY A 28 10.55 -5.45 -2.58
N TYR A 29 11.83 -5.78 -2.37
CA TYR A 29 12.81 -5.93 -3.46
C TYR A 29 13.25 -7.37 -3.67
N GLY A 30 12.61 -8.31 -2.98
CA GLY A 30 12.96 -9.72 -3.02
C GLY A 30 14.38 -9.96 -2.51
N ASN A 31 15.21 -10.57 -3.35
CA ASN A 31 16.63 -10.85 -3.02
C ASN A 31 17.61 -9.79 -3.55
N LEU A 32 17.12 -8.59 -3.89
CA LEU A 32 17.91 -7.46 -4.35
C LEU A 32 17.91 -6.35 -3.28
N ASP A 33 18.88 -5.46 -3.34
CA ASP A 33 18.79 -4.15 -2.71
C ASP A 33 18.01 -3.18 -3.63
N ALA A 34 17.73 -1.98 -3.13
CA ALA A 34 16.97 -0.97 -3.86
C ALA A 34 17.62 -0.62 -5.22
N LYS A 35 18.96 -0.52 -5.26
CA LYS A 35 19.70 -0.21 -6.50
C LYS A 35 19.62 -1.34 -7.52
N GLY A 36 19.75 -2.58 -7.06
CA GLY A 36 19.62 -3.76 -7.90
C GLY A 36 18.20 -3.93 -8.44
N ALA A 37 17.18 -3.66 -7.62
CA ALA A 37 15.79 -3.65 -8.03
C ALA A 37 15.52 -2.56 -9.08
N LYS A 38 16.02 -1.34 -8.85
CA LYS A 38 15.93 -0.24 -9.83
C LYS A 38 16.56 -0.61 -11.16
N ALA A 39 17.78 -1.16 -11.15
CA ALA A 39 18.45 -1.59 -12.37
C ALA A 39 17.67 -2.66 -13.14
N ALA A 40 17.06 -3.62 -12.44
CA ALA A 40 16.24 -4.66 -13.06
C ALA A 40 14.95 -4.09 -13.70
N LEU A 41 14.31 -3.14 -13.03
CA LEU A 41 13.11 -2.45 -13.52
C LEU A 41 13.42 -1.60 -14.76
N ASP A 42 14.52 -0.84 -14.73
CA ASP A 42 14.95 -0.03 -15.86
C ASP A 42 15.28 -0.88 -17.08
N ALA A 43 16.00 -2.00 -16.88
CA ALA A 43 16.31 -2.95 -17.95
C ALA A 43 15.05 -3.59 -18.56
N ALA A 44 13.98 -3.73 -17.78
CA ALA A 44 12.70 -4.25 -18.25
C ALA A 44 11.75 -3.17 -18.80
N GLY A 45 12.11 -1.88 -18.69
CA GLY A 45 11.25 -0.76 -19.10
C GLY A 45 10.03 -0.52 -18.22
N LEU A 46 10.02 -1.04 -16.97
CA LEU A 46 8.92 -0.89 -16.04
C LEU A 46 9.09 0.35 -15.17
N LYS A 47 8.00 1.10 -14.99
CA LYS A 47 7.91 2.21 -14.03
C LYS A 47 7.44 1.69 -12.68
N VAL A 48 7.70 2.46 -11.62
CA VAL A 48 7.18 2.18 -10.28
C VAL A 48 6.00 3.10 -9.99
N SER A 49 4.82 2.52 -9.77
CA SER A 49 3.61 3.24 -9.39
C SER A 49 3.62 3.64 -7.92
N GLY A 50 4.12 2.79 -7.04
CA GLY A 50 4.21 3.00 -5.61
C GLY A 50 5.17 2.02 -4.95
N THR A 51 5.55 2.30 -3.71
CA THR A 51 6.37 1.41 -2.89
C THR A 51 5.78 1.25 -1.49
N HIS A 52 5.70 0.01 -1.03
CA HIS A 52 5.26 -0.29 0.32
C HIS A 52 6.35 0.02 1.34
N ALA A 53 5.94 0.65 2.44
CA ALA A 53 6.77 0.88 3.61
C ALA A 53 5.94 0.60 4.86
N GLY A 54 6.26 -0.47 5.59
CA GLY A 54 5.58 -0.80 6.84
C GLY A 54 5.78 0.29 7.88
N ILE A 55 4.88 0.34 8.87
CA ILE A 55 4.89 1.40 9.90
C ILE A 55 6.22 1.47 10.66
N ASP A 56 6.88 0.34 10.89
CA ASP A 56 8.18 0.33 11.58
C ASP A 56 9.28 0.99 10.74
N ALA A 57 9.27 0.80 9.42
CA ALA A 57 10.18 1.49 8.51
C ALA A 57 9.88 3.00 8.44
N LEU A 58 8.60 3.37 8.39
CA LEU A 58 8.17 4.76 8.42
C LEU A 58 8.57 5.49 9.71
N ARG A 59 8.61 4.79 10.84
CA ARG A 59 9.06 5.32 12.14
C ARG A 59 10.58 5.34 12.31
N GLY A 60 11.23 4.24 11.94
CA GLY A 60 12.64 3.99 12.30
C GLY A 60 13.66 4.19 11.18
N SER A 61 13.22 4.24 9.92
CA SER A 61 14.07 4.31 8.72
C SER A 61 13.51 5.29 7.69
N PHE A 62 12.91 6.37 8.14
CA PHE A 62 12.21 7.35 7.31
C PHE A 62 13.04 7.84 6.11
N ASP A 63 14.30 8.20 6.36
CA ASP A 63 15.21 8.68 5.28
C ASP A 63 15.45 7.61 4.21
N THR A 64 15.51 6.33 4.60
CA THR A 64 15.63 5.21 3.64
C THR A 64 14.37 5.12 2.80
N VAL A 65 13.18 5.20 3.41
CA VAL A 65 11.90 5.18 2.67
C VAL A 65 11.84 6.33 1.66
N VAL A 66 12.23 7.54 2.06
CA VAL A 66 12.28 8.71 1.16
C VAL A 66 13.26 8.47 0.01
N ASN A 67 14.50 8.06 0.34
CA ASN A 67 15.54 7.85 -0.67
C ASN A 67 15.15 6.75 -1.66
N ASP A 68 14.55 5.67 -1.21
CA ASP A 68 14.10 4.58 -2.08
C ASP A 68 12.96 5.04 -3.00
N ALA A 69 11.95 5.75 -2.49
CA ALA A 69 10.87 6.28 -3.30
C ALA A 69 11.40 7.23 -4.40
N LEU A 70 12.33 8.11 -4.05
CA LEU A 70 12.99 9.02 -5.00
C LEU A 70 13.84 8.26 -6.01
N LEU A 71 14.59 7.24 -5.57
CA LEU A 71 15.39 6.37 -6.46
C LEU A 71 14.50 5.67 -7.50
N PHE A 72 13.35 5.15 -7.08
CA PHE A 72 12.39 4.50 -7.98
C PHE A 72 11.61 5.50 -8.84
N GLY A 73 11.64 6.78 -8.52
CA GLY A 73 10.92 7.82 -9.25
C GLY A 73 9.41 7.77 -9.04
N THR A 74 8.94 7.16 -7.95
CA THR A 74 7.54 7.16 -7.56
C THR A 74 7.23 8.31 -6.62
N ARG A 75 5.96 8.74 -6.62
CA ARG A 75 5.42 9.71 -5.66
C ARG A 75 4.65 9.05 -4.52
N HIS A 76 4.35 7.75 -4.64
CA HIS A 76 3.45 7.05 -3.73
C HIS A 76 4.25 6.14 -2.81
N VAL A 77 4.12 6.41 -1.51
CA VAL A 77 4.53 5.54 -0.41
C VAL A 77 3.27 4.96 0.21
N ILE A 78 3.20 3.65 0.33
CA ILE A 78 2.02 2.96 0.83
C ILE A 78 2.37 2.29 2.15
N CYS A 79 1.62 2.61 3.23
CA CYS A 79 1.61 1.81 4.44
C CYS A 79 0.66 0.63 4.21
N PRO A 80 1.19 -0.61 4.09
CA PRO A 80 0.37 -1.72 3.62
C PRO A 80 -0.44 -2.39 4.72
N TRP A 81 -0.16 -2.08 5.99
CA TRP A 81 -0.73 -2.84 7.09
C TRP A 81 -0.57 -2.13 8.43
N TRP A 82 -1.54 -2.36 9.31
CA TRP A 82 -1.51 -1.99 10.72
C TRP A 82 -2.08 -3.12 11.57
N HIS A 83 -1.62 -3.27 12.81
CA HIS A 83 -2.03 -4.39 13.65
C HIS A 83 -3.52 -4.29 14.05
N PRO A 84 -4.41 -5.22 13.60
CA PRO A 84 -5.85 -5.12 13.82
C PRO A 84 -6.26 -5.12 15.29
N GLY A 85 -5.43 -5.68 16.18
CA GLY A 85 -5.62 -5.64 17.62
C GLY A 85 -5.60 -4.23 18.23
N GLN A 86 -5.25 -3.21 17.44
CA GLN A 86 -5.27 -1.80 17.86
C GLN A 86 -6.57 -1.07 17.48
N TYR A 87 -7.47 -1.68 16.72
CA TYR A 87 -8.75 -1.12 16.29
C TYR A 87 -9.83 -1.21 17.39
N LEU A 88 -9.50 -0.76 18.60
CA LEU A 88 -10.29 -1.01 19.82
C LEU A 88 -11.41 0.01 20.05
N SER A 89 -11.29 1.21 19.51
CA SER A 89 -12.26 2.30 19.69
C SER A 89 -12.07 3.36 18.62
N ALA A 90 -13.06 4.23 18.43
CA ALA A 90 -12.95 5.39 17.55
C ALA A 90 -11.70 6.23 17.86
N ALA A 91 -11.44 6.49 19.14
CA ALA A 91 -10.26 7.24 19.58
C ALA A 91 -8.94 6.53 19.25
N ALA A 92 -8.89 5.19 19.33
CA ALA A 92 -7.70 4.42 18.95
C ALA A 92 -7.46 4.49 17.44
N CYS A 93 -8.50 4.30 16.63
CA CYS A 93 -8.43 4.39 15.17
C CYS A 93 -8.04 5.80 14.71
N SER A 94 -8.58 6.84 15.35
CA SER A 94 -8.23 8.23 15.06
C SER A 94 -6.75 8.52 15.34
N ARG A 95 -6.20 8.03 16.47
CA ARG A 95 -4.75 8.18 16.75
C ARG A 95 -3.86 7.54 15.69
N ILE A 96 -4.27 6.40 15.13
CA ILE A 96 -3.55 5.79 13.99
C ILE A 96 -3.57 6.75 12.79
N GLY A 97 -4.74 7.31 12.47
CA GLY A 97 -4.88 8.29 11.40
C GLY A 97 -4.05 9.57 11.62
N GLU A 98 -4.02 10.08 12.85
CA GLU A 98 -3.20 11.24 13.24
C GLU A 98 -1.70 10.94 13.04
N GLU A 99 -1.23 9.77 13.47
CA GLU A 99 0.16 9.35 13.29
C GLU A 99 0.52 9.24 11.81
N LEU A 100 -0.28 8.51 11.03
CA LEU A 100 -0.08 8.40 9.58
C LEU A 100 -0.15 9.76 8.88
N GLY A 101 -1.06 10.64 9.31
CA GLY A 101 -1.14 12.02 8.82
C GLY A 101 0.12 12.83 9.10
N GLY A 102 0.72 12.68 10.29
CA GLY A 102 2.00 13.30 10.64
C GLY A 102 3.14 12.81 9.75
N ILE A 103 3.22 11.50 9.52
CA ILE A 103 4.20 10.88 8.61
C ILE A 103 3.97 11.37 7.18
N GLY A 104 2.72 11.42 6.72
CA GLY A 104 2.37 11.90 5.39
C GLY A 104 2.72 13.39 5.19
N ALA A 105 2.54 14.21 6.21
CA ALA A 105 2.97 15.61 6.17
C ALA A 105 4.50 15.74 6.02
N ALA A 106 5.26 14.87 6.69
CA ALA A 106 6.72 14.81 6.55
C ALA A 106 7.14 14.33 5.14
N LEU A 107 6.52 13.27 4.61
CA LEU A 107 6.76 12.77 3.25
C LEU A 107 6.45 13.82 2.18
N ARG A 108 5.41 14.61 2.38
CA ARG A 108 5.01 15.68 1.46
C ARG A 108 6.08 16.76 1.28
N ALA A 109 6.94 16.99 2.27
CA ALA A 109 8.09 17.90 2.14
C ALA A 109 9.09 17.45 1.06
N PHE A 110 9.10 16.16 0.73
CA PHE A 110 9.91 15.56 -0.34
C PHE A 110 9.12 15.33 -1.64
N GLY A 111 7.89 15.86 -1.74
CA GLY A 111 7.00 15.64 -2.89
C GLY A 111 6.36 14.26 -2.95
N LEU A 112 6.42 13.52 -1.85
CA LEU A 112 5.85 12.17 -1.72
C LEU A 112 4.44 12.23 -1.09
N GLN A 113 3.61 11.25 -1.41
CA GLN A 113 2.25 11.08 -0.90
C GLN A 113 2.15 9.77 -0.12
N LEU A 114 1.66 9.84 1.12
CA LEU A 114 1.32 8.64 1.88
C LEU A 114 -0.09 8.17 1.55
N SER A 115 -0.23 6.89 1.27
CA SER A 115 -1.50 6.18 1.23
C SER A 115 -1.50 5.03 2.22
N PHE A 116 -2.69 4.67 2.72
CA PHE A 116 -2.87 3.45 3.50
C PHE A 116 -3.63 2.43 2.63
N HIS A 117 -3.12 1.20 2.58
CA HIS A 117 -3.74 0.07 1.90
C HIS A 117 -4.58 -0.72 2.91
N ASN A 118 -5.86 -0.91 2.57
CA ASN A 118 -6.77 -1.62 3.45
C ASN A 118 -6.79 -3.13 3.23
N HIS A 119 -7.10 -3.82 4.31
CA HIS A 119 -7.64 -5.18 4.31
C HIS A 119 -9.07 -5.17 4.84
N SER A 120 -9.64 -6.35 5.12
CA SER A 120 -11.00 -6.46 5.65
C SER A 120 -11.15 -5.87 7.06
N GLY A 121 -10.06 -5.87 7.83
CA GLY A 121 -10.03 -5.35 9.21
C GLY A 121 -10.38 -3.87 9.32
N GLU A 122 -9.94 -3.06 8.37
CA GLU A 122 -10.20 -1.62 8.33
C GLU A 122 -11.64 -1.29 7.95
N MET A 123 -12.35 -2.25 7.38
CA MET A 123 -13.77 -2.13 7.03
C MET A 123 -14.71 -2.46 8.19
N LYS A 124 -14.19 -2.98 9.32
CA LYS A 124 -15.00 -3.20 10.52
C LYS A 124 -15.57 -1.89 11.05
N VAL A 125 -16.83 -1.98 11.50
CA VAL A 125 -17.51 -0.84 12.15
C VAL A 125 -17.13 -0.79 13.62
N VAL A 126 -16.58 0.36 14.04
CA VAL A 126 -16.26 0.71 15.42
C VAL A 126 -16.97 2.01 15.73
N GLU A 127 -17.85 1.98 16.74
CA GLU A 127 -18.61 3.17 17.16
C GLU A 127 -19.28 3.92 15.99
N GLY A 128 -19.96 3.17 15.11
CA GLY A 128 -20.82 3.69 14.05
C GLY A 128 -20.12 4.07 12.74
N ARG A 129 -18.78 3.95 12.64
CA ARG A 129 -18.04 4.19 11.40
C ARG A 129 -16.99 3.08 11.20
N THR A 130 -16.53 2.91 9.97
CA THR A 130 -15.42 1.96 9.72
C THR A 130 -14.12 2.44 10.40
N VAL A 131 -13.23 1.51 10.69
CA VAL A 131 -11.89 1.84 11.16
C VAL A 131 -11.20 2.78 10.17
N PHE A 132 -11.33 2.49 8.87
CA PHE A 132 -10.72 3.31 7.83
C PHE A 132 -11.30 4.73 7.80
N ASP A 133 -12.62 4.89 8.00
CA ASP A 133 -13.23 6.22 8.12
C ASP A 133 -12.65 7.03 9.28
N TRP A 134 -12.44 6.39 10.45
CA TRP A 134 -11.82 7.03 11.60
C TRP A 134 -10.40 7.48 11.29
N MET A 135 -9.59 6.58 10.69
CA MET A 135 -8.21 6.89 10.31
C MET A 135 -8.15 8.06 9.32
N LEU A 136 -8.93 7.98 8.23
CA LEU A 136 -8.93 9.02 7.21
C LEU A 136 -9.42 10.36 7.76
N SER A 137 -10.47 10.38 8.58
CA SER A 137 -11.03 11.63 9.12
C SER A 137 -10.11 12.33 10.11
N ALA A 138 -9.18 11.62 10.73
CA ALA A 138 -8.22 12.15 11.69
C ALA A 138 -6.98 12.80 11.03
N ALA A 139 -6.81 12.64 9.73
CA ALA A 139 -5.70 13.22 8.97
C ALA A 139 -6.19 14.17 7.88
N ALA A 140 -5.39 15.20 7.56
CA ALA A 140 -5.69 16.07 6.44
C ALA A 140 -5.69 15.28 5.11
N PRO A 141 -6.63 15.56 4.17
CA PRO A 141 -6.73 14.83 2.90
C PRO A 141 -5.47 14.83 2.04
N ARG A 142 -4.61 15.82 2.21
CA ARG A 142 -3.33 15.95 1.50
C ARG A 142 -2.21 15.14 2.15
N ASP A 143 -2.37 14.69 3.38
CA ASP A 143 -1.31 14.05 4.15
C ASP A 143 -1.54 12.53 4.27
N LEU A 144 -2.81 12.06 4.28
CA LEU A 144 -3.14 10.65 4.24
C LEU A 144 -4.20 10.38 3.18
N CYS A 145 -3.89 9.51 2.24
CA CYS A 145 -4.79 9.03 1.19
C CYS A 145 -5.09 7.54 1.35
N ALA A 146 -5.98 7.02 0.52
CA ALA A 146 -6.30 5.61 0.44
C ALA A 146 -5.70 5.00 -0.83
N GLU A 147 -5.10 3.84 -0.69
CA GLU A 147 -4.99 2.83 -1.72
C GLU A 147 -6.08 1.80 -1.44
N LEU A 148 -7.16 1.86 -2.20
CA LEU A 148 -8.29 0.98 -1.96
C LEU A 148 -8.05 -0.39 -2.62
N ASP A 149 -7.92 -1.43 -1.80
CA ASP A 149 -8.07 -2.81 -2.28
C ASP A 149 -9.56 -3.14 -2.32
N VAL A 150 -10.07 -3.32 -3.54
CA VAL A 150 -11.52 -3.50 -3.79
C VAL A 150 -11.99 -4.86 -3.29
N TYR A 151 -11.15 -5.89 -3.35
CA TYR A 151 -11.47 -7.22 -2.85
C TYR A 151 -11.61 -7.20 -1.32
N TRP A 152 -10.63 -6.65 -0.61
CA TRP A 152 -10.66 -6.58 0.84
C TRP A 152 -11.76 -5.66 1.37
N ALA A 153 -12.12 -4.60 0.65
CA ALA A 153 -13.27 -3.76 0.98
C ALA A 153 -14.56 -4.58 0.89
N HIS A 154 -14.74 -5.34 -0.20
CA HIS A 154 -15.89 -6.22 -0.39
C HIS A 154 -15.98 -7.30 0.69
N VAL A 155 -14.89 -8.01 0.97
CA VAL A 155 -14.81 -9.03 2.05
C VAL A 155 -15.12 -8.42 3.41
N GLY A 156 -14.72 -7.18 3.66
CA GLY A 156 -15.02 -6.43 4.88
C GLY A 156 -16.46 -5.88 4.95
N GLY A 157 -17.29 -6.14 3.91
CA GLY A 157 -18.70 -5.74 3.87
C GLY A 157 -18.94 -4.30 3.41
N VAL A 158 -17.92 -3.63 2.85
CA VAL A 158 -18.05 -2.28 2.29
C VAL A 158 -17.98 -2.36 0.76
N PRO A 159 -19.05 -2.01 0.03
CA PRO A 159 -19.02 -1.95 -1.43
C PRO A 159 -17.94 -0.96 -1.89
N PRO A 160 -16.99 -1.37 -2.76
CA PRO A 160 -15.90 -0.51 -3.21
C PRO A 160 -16.38 0.77 -3.88
N GLU A 161 -17.44 0.71 -4.68
CA GLU A 161 -18.05 1.87 -5.32
C GLU A 161 -18.60 2.88 -4.32
N LYS A 162 -19.16 2.39 -3.21
CA LYS A 162 -19.62 3.28 -2.11
C LYS A 162 -18.43 3.99 -1.46
N PHE A 163 -17.35 3.24 -1.16
CA PHE A 163 -16.15 3.83 -0.58
C PHE A 163 -15.55 4.90 -1.50
N ILE A 164 -15.47 4.62 -2.81
CA ILE A 164 -14.96 5.58 -3.81
C ILE A 164 -15.87 6.81 -3.88
N HIS A 165 -17.20 6.62 -3.85
CA HIS A 165 -18.14 7.74 -3.83
C HIS A 165 -17.94 8.63 -2.60
N ASP A 166 -17.80 8.04 -1.41
CA ASP A 166 -17.73 8.76 -0.15
C ASP A 166 -16.36 9.43 0.07
N HIS A 167 -15.29 8.83 -0.46
CA HIS A 167 -13.90 9.28 -0.24
C HIS A 167 -13.16 9.71 -1.51
N GLY A 168 -13.84 9.87 -2.65
CA GLY A 168 -13.27 9.96 -3.99
C GLY A 168 -11.97 10.76 -4.15
N THR A 169 -11.87 11.94 -3.54
CA THR A 169 -10.65 12.77 -3.61
C THR A 169 -9.47 12.20 -2.82
N ARG A 170 -9.71 11.26 -1.91
CA ARG A 170 -8.69 10.60 -1.08
C ARG A 170 -8.24 9.27 -1.63
N VAL A 171 -9.02 8.63 -2.51
CA VAL A 171 -8.61 7.40 -3.20
C VAL A 171 -7.64 7.77 -4.31
N ARG A 172 -6.38 7.42 -4.16
CA ARG A 172 -5.31 7.75 -5.12
C ARG A 172 -4.83 6.57 -5.91
N LEU A 173 -4.93 5.39 -5.33
CA LEU A 173 -4.51 4.12 -5.91
C LEU A 173 -5.61 3.09 -5.69
N LEU A 174 -5.66 2.10 -6.56
CA LEU A 174 -6.58 0.97 -6.47
C LEU A 174 -5.80 -0.33 -6.63
N HIS A 175 -6.00 -1.25 -5.70
CA HIS A 175 -5.69 -2.66 -5.92
C HIS A 175 -6.93 -3.34 -6.49
N LEU A 176 -6.87 -3.67 -7.78
CA LEU A 176 -7.90 -4.46 -8.45
C LEU A 176 -7.55 -5.94 -8.24
N LYS A 177 -8.23 -6.55 -7.29
CA LYS A 177 -8.07 -7.94 -6.92
C LYS A 177 -9.41 -8.65 -7.13
N ASP A 178 -9.38 -9.83 -7.72
CA ASP A 178 -10.57 -10.58 -8.08
C ASP A 178 -10.84 -11.70 -7.08
N GLU A 179 -12.06 -12.20 -7.06
CA GLU A 179 -12.55 -13.28 -6.22
C GLU A 179 -12.94 -14.47 -7.09
N LYS A 180 -12.55 -15.68 -6.68
CA LYS A 180 -12.82 -16.89 -7.45
C LYS A 180 -14.30 -17.28 -7.45
N GLU A 181 -15.01 -17.00 -6.35
CA GLU A 181 -16.44 -17.28 -6.17
C GLU A 181 -17.10 -16.14 -5.40
N ILE A 182 -18.13 -15.53 -5.96
CA ILE A 182 -18.85 -14.40 -5.33
C ILE A 182 -19.40 -14.83 -3.95
N GLY A 183 -19.01 -14.11 -2.91
CA GLY A 183 -19.51 -14.31 -1.54
C GLY A 183 -18.81 -15.42 -0.74
N GLN A 184 -17.74 -16.01 -1.27
CA GLN A 184 -16.87 -16.88 -0.49
C GLN A 184 -15.55 -16.13 -0.22
N PRO A 185 -15.17 -15.89 1.05
CA PRO A 185 -13.85 -15.35 1.34
C PRO A 185 -12.81 -16.27 0.73
N GLY A 186 -11.93 -15.74 -0.10
CA GLY A 186 -10.83 -16.51 -0.66
C GLY A 186 -10.02 -17.17 0.46
N THR A 187 -9.37 -18.28 0.16
CA THR A 187 -8.54 -19.04 1.13
C THR A 187 -7.41 -18.22 1.74
N ASP A 188 -7.13 -17.03 1.19
CA ASP A 188 -6.17 -16.07 1.74
C ASP A 188 -6.77 -15.14 2.80
N ALA A 189 -8.10 -15.10 2.96
CA ALA A 189 -8.74 -14.33 4.03
C ALA A 189 -8.34 -14.81 5.45
N GLU A 190 -7.94 -16.09 5.58
CA GLU A 190 -7.41 -16.65 6.81
C GLU A 190 -5.93 -16.29 7.07
N LYS A 191 -5.21 -15.77 6.06
CA LYS A 191 -3.79 -15.39 6.16
C LYS A 191 -3.57 -13.91 6.44
N ASP A 192 -4.61 -13.16 6.70
CA ASP A 192 -4.54 -11.74 7.10
C ASP A 192 -3.93 -11.53 8.51
N THR A 193 -3.24 -12.54 9.00
CA THR A 193 -2.55 -12.56 10.31
C THR A 193 -1.03 -12.50 10.19
N LEU A 194 -0.50 -12.10 9.03
CA LEU A 194 0.96 -11.89 8.90
C LEU A 194 1.32 -10.43 8.91
#